data_f04ddc3cdf7148df2b007475d76973b7
#
_entry.id   f04ddc3cdf7148df2b007475d76973b7
#
_cell.length_a   1.000
_cell.length_b   1.000
_cell.length_c   1.000
_cell.angle_alpha   90.00
_cell.angle_beta   90.00
_cell.angle_gamma   90.00
#
_symmetry.space_group_name_H-M   'P 1'
#
loop_
_entity.id
_entity.type
_entity.pdbx_description
1 polymer ?
#
loop_
_entity_poly.entity_id
_entity_poly.type
_entity_poly.pdbx_seq_one_letter_code
_entity_poly.pdbx_strand_id
1 'polypeptide(L)' 'MDDLILISALIGDRTYRIKIEPRDEEMVRRTLKTINEKIVEFKTEFAGKDMQDYIAMVMIWLATEMQSAP' A
#
# COMPACT_ATOMS: atom_id res chain seq x y z
N MET A 1 -14.77 -23.16 -2.69
CA MET A 1 -14.40 -22.19 -1.77
C MET A 1 -12.98 -22.32 -1.31
N ASP A 2 -12.21 -21.34 -1.53
CA ASP A 2 -10.81 -21.41 -1.24
C ASP A 2 -10.51 -20.90 0.16
N ASP A 3 -9.55 -21.53 0.79
CA ASP A 3 -9.08 -21.05 2.06
C ASP A 3 -8.24 -19.81 1.85
N LEU A 4 -8.55 -18.78 2.61
CA LEU A 4 -7.73 -17.57 2.58
C LEU A 4 -6.44 -17.81 3.35
N ILE A 5 -5.38 -17.14 2.94
CA ILE A 5 -4.12 -17.19 3.67
C ILE A 5 -3.93 -15.88 4.42
N LEU A 6 -3.23 -15.96 5.53
CA LEU A 6 -2.95 -14.81 6.38
C LEU A 6 -1.55 -14.31 6.04
N ILE A 7 -1.44 -13.04 5.72
CA ILE A 7 -0.13 -12.43 5.47
C ILE A 7 0.06 -11.22 6.35
N SER A 8 1.33 -10.85 6.55
CA SER A 8 1.70 -9.64 7.27
C SER A 8 1.95 -8.55 6.22
N ALA A 9 1.21 -7.46 6.33
CA ALA A 9 1.28 -6.37 5.36
C ALA A 9 1.84 -5.14 6.05
N LEU A 10 3.10 -4.80 5.72
CA LEU A 10 3.70 -3.58 6.24
C LEU A 10 3.25 -2.40 5.39
N ILE A 11 2.65 -1.41 6.04
CA ILE A 11 2.26 -0.17 5.38
C ILE A 11 2.82 0.98 6.23
N GLY A 12 3.81 1.65 5.69
CA GLY A 12 4.49 2.70 6.43
C GLY A 12 5.25 2.14 7.61
N ASP A 13 4.81 2.48 8.81
CA ASP A 13 5.48 2.07 10.04
C ASP A 13 4.66 1.06 10.83
N ARG A 14 3.65 0.44 10.22
CA ARG A 14 2.76 -0.47 10.94
C ARG A 14 2.51 -1.73 10.13
N THR A 15 2.48 -2.86 10.81
CA THR A 15 2.22 -4.15 10.19
C THR A 15 0.80 -4.59 10.49
N TYR A 16 0.08 -4.97 9.44
CA TYR A 16 -1.29 -5.46 9.55
C TYR A 16 -1.33 -6.93 9.16
N ARG A 17 -2.22 -7.67 9.80
CA ARG A 17 -2.44 -9.08 9.46
C ARG A 17 -3.73 -9.13 8.64
N ILE A 18 -3.61 -9.53 7.38
CA ILE A 18 -4.77 -9.57 6.48
C ILE A 18 -4.90 -10.94 5.85
N LYS A 19 -6.13 -11.27 5.49
CA LYS A 19 -6.41 -12.53 4.80
C LYS A 19 -6.68 -12.25 3.35
N ILE A 20 -6.02 -13.00 2.48
CA ILE A 20 -6.18 -12.82 1.03
C ILE A 20 -6.30 -14.19 0.37
N GLU A 21 -6.77 -14.17 -0.88
CA GLU A 21 -6.78 -15.35 -1.72
C GLU A 21 -5.35 -15.74 -2.03
N PRO A 22 -5.01 -17.04 -1.96
CA PRO A 22 -3.63 -17.46 -2.29
C PRO A 22 -3.17 -17.00 -3.66
N ARG A 23 -4.07 -16.97 -4.63
CA ARG A 23 -3.72 -16.58 -6.01
C ARG A 23 -3.35 -15.10 -6.11
N ASP A 24 -3.74 -14.31 -5.12
CA ASP A 24 -3.47 -12.88 -5.13
C ASP A 24 -2.20 -12.51 -4.36
N GLU A 25 -1.53 -13.47 -3.76
CA GLU A 25 -0.43 -13.18 -2.84
C GLU A 25 0.68 -12.38 -3.50
N GLU A 26 1.12 -12.80 -4.68
CA GLU A 26 2.22 -12.12 -5.35
C GLU A 26 1.84 -10.68 -5.70
N MET A 27 0.63 -10.49 -6.22
CA MET A 27 0.16 -9.16 -6.57
C MET A 27 0.05 -8.26 -5.36
N VAL A 28 -0.47 -8.79 -4.24
CA VAL A 28 -0.61 -8.01 -3.01
C VAL A 28 0.76 -7.59 -2.49
N ARG A 29 1.73 -8.52 -2.47
CA ARG A 29 3.06 -8.19 -1.98
C ARG A 29 3.74 -7.14 -2.86
N ARG A 30 3.55 -7.22 -4.16
CA ARG A 30 4.08 -6.24 -5.09
C ARG A 30 3.44 -4.87 -4.86
N THR A 31 2.12 -4.89 -4.62
CA THR A 31 1.38 -3.66 -4.33
C THR A 31 1.88 -3.00 -3.05
N LEU A 32 2.12 -3.81 -2.01
CA LEU A 32 2.65 -3.27 -0.75
C LEU A 32 4.01 -2.62 -0.95
N LYS A 33 4.85 -3.22 -1.78
CA LYS A 33 6.15 -2.64 -2.09
C LYS A 33 5.98 -1.28 -2.77
N THR A 34 5.08 -1.20 -3.74
CA THR A 34 4.80 0.06 -4.44
C THR A 34 4.30 1.13 -3.48
N ILE A 35 3.39 0.76 -2.58
CA ILE A 35 2.84 1.69 -1.60
C ILE A 35 3.96 2.25 -0.72
N ASN A 36 4.83 1.37 -0.21
CA ASN A 36 5.88 1.81 0.70
C ASN A 36 6.94 2.63 0.01
N GLU A 37 7.24 2.33 -1.25
CA GLU A 37 8.16 3.14 -2.03
C GLU A 37 7.60 4.54 -2.26
N LYS A 38 6.30 4.62 -2.50
CA LYS A 38 5.66 5.93 -2.71
C LYS A 38 5.61 6.73 -1.41
N ILE A 39 5.44 6.06 -0.28
CA ILE A 39 5.51 6.74 1.02
C ILE A 39 6.88 7.40 1.21
N VAL A 40 7.96 6.67 0.90
CA VAL A 40 9.31 7.21 1.02
C VAL A 40 9.48 8.42 0.09
N GLU A 41 8.96 8.32 -1.12
CA GLU A 41 9.04 9.41 -2.10
C GLU A 41 8.34 10.66 -1.57
N PHE A 42 7.13 10.50 -1.02
CA PHE A 42 6.40 11.65 -0.49
C PHE A 42 7.06 12.23 0.75
N LYS A 43 7.69 11.36 1.59
CA LYS A 43 8.42 11.86 2.75
C LYS A 43 9.59 12.75 2.33
N THR A 44 10.21 12.41 1.22
CA THR A 44 11.32 13.21 0.70
C THR A 44 10.82 14.54 0.15
N GLU A 45 9.70 14.53 -0.57
CA GLU A 45 9.18 15.74 -1.19
C GLU A 45 8.45 16.66 -0.23
N PHE A 46 7.76 16.08 0.74
CA PHE A 46 6.89 16.85 1.64
C PHE A 46 7.24 16.54 3.08
N ALA A 47 8.46 16.87 3.48
CA ALA A 47 8.96 16.59 4.82
C ALA A 47 8.11 17.31 5.88
N GLY A 48 8.14 16.77 7.09
CA GLY A 48 7.51 17.42 8.24
C GLY A 48 6.08 17.00 8.51
N LYS A 49 5.60 15.96 7.84
CA LYS A 49 4.26 15.43 8.08
C LYS A 49 4.37 14.11 8.85
N ASP A 50 3.26 13.61 9.36
CA ASP A 50 3.28 12.31 10.03
C ASP A 50 2.93 11.20 9.05
N MET A 51 3.05 9.95 9.51
CA MET A 51 2.86 8.79 8.64
C MET A 51 1.44 8.75 8.09
N GLN A 52 0.44 9.12 8.89
CA GLN A 52 -0.94 9.12 8.45
C GLN A 52 -1.12 10.03 7.24
N ASP A 53 -0.46 11.19 7.24
CA ASP A 53 -0.53 12.12 6.12
C ASP A 53 0.04 11.49 4.86
N TYR A 54 1.18 10.81 4.97
CA TYR A 54 1.80 10.19 3.81
C TYR A 54 0.95 9.06 3.25
N ILE A 55 0.33 8.28 4.14
CA ILE A 55 -0.55 7.20 3.70
C ILE A 55 -1.75 7.78 2.97
N ALA A 56 -2.32 8.88 3.47
CA ALA A 56 -3.43 9.54 2.80
C ALA A 56 -3.03 10.04 1.42
N MET A 57 -1.82 10.60 1.30
CA MET A 57 -1.32 11.08 0.03
C MET A 57 -1.16 9.95 -0.97
N VAL A 58 -0.66 8.79 -0.51
CA VAL A 58 -0.52 7.63 -1.37
C VAL A 58 -1.88 7.13 -1.82
N MET A 59 -2.86 7.14 -0.92
CA MET A 59 -4.21 6.71 -1.27
C MET A 59 -4.80 7.60 -2.36
N ILE A 60 -4.63 8.90 -2.24
CA ILE A 60 -5.11 9.85 -3.26
C ILE A 60 -4.40 9.60 -4.58
N TRP A 61 -3.08 9.40 -4.53
CA TRP A 61 -2.31 9.15 -5.73
C TRP A 61 -2.80 7.89 -6.45
N LEU A 62 -2.97 6.79 -5.68
CA LEU A 62 -3.42 5.53 -6.28
C LEU A 62 -4.82 5.67 -6.89
N ALA A 63 -5.73 6.34 -6.19
CA ALA A 63 -7.07 6.52 -6.69
C ALA A 63 -7.08 7.38 -7.94
N THR A 64 -6.21 8.39 -8.00
CA THR A 64 -6.09 9.24 -9.17
C THR A 64 -5.56 8.44 -10.36
N GLU A 65 -4.58 7.57 -10.14
CA GLU A 65 -4.05 6.72 -11.20
C GLU A 65 -5.12 5.81 -11.76
N MET A 66 -5.98 5.29 -10.90
CA MET A 66 -7.08 4.44 -11.34
C MET A 66 -8.05 5.20 -12.22
N GLN A 67 -8.30 6.47 -11.91
CA GLN A 67 -9.20 7.30 -12.71
C GLN A 67 -8.61 7.60 -14.09
N SER A 68 -7.28 7.70 -14.14
CA SER A 68 -6.57 8.04 -15.38
C SER A 68 -6.42 6.86 -16.32
N ALA A 69 -6.58 5.65 -15.83
CA ALA A 69 -6.35 4.45 -16.63
C ALA A 69 -7.42 4.35 -17.73
N PRO A 70 -7.01 3.95 -18.95
CA PRO A 70 -7.96 3.80 -20.05
C PRO A 70 -8.92 2.64 -19.79
#